data_d5d2396e9af71db1e92378d9b1194d76
#
_entry.id   d5d2396e9af71db1e92378d9b1194d76
#
_cell.length_a   1.000
_cell.length_b   1.000
_cell.length_c   1.000
_cell.angle_alpha   90.00
_cell.angle_beta   90.00
_cell.angle_gamma   90.00
#
_symmetry.space_group_name_H-M   'P 1'
#
loop_
_entity.id
_entity.type
_entity.pdbx_description
1 polymer ?
#
loop_
_entity_poly.entity_id
_entity_poly.type
_entity_poly.pdbx_seq_one_letter_code
_entity_poly.pdbx_strand_id
1 'polypeptide(L)'
;TTATGLTCAGLAPLGLEAKKASFRGKILKSVKFGGRPNIDRLKKLKDLGFDGVEGSGPGMQIDGLKKALAEVGLPMHGVVYNKHWKVRLSSPKEETREASRKGLEAAMRESKAVGGTSVLLVPGKVGGKDETHDHVWSRSIEQIRKCIPLCKELKIHILIETVWNGFCLKPEQFRDYIDEIDSPWVQ
;
A
#
# COMPACT_ATOMS: atom_id res chain seq x y z
N THR A 1 -50.33 54.40 -24.14
CA THR A 1 -49.73 53.41 -23.20
C THR A 1 -49.08 52.27 -24.00
N THR A 2 -47.80 52.42 -24.25
CA THR A 2 -46.93 51.44 -24.96
C THR A 2 -46.25 50.57 -23.97
N ALA A 3 -46.53 49.28 -24.05
CA ALA A 3 -45.88 48.21 -23.23
C ALA A 3 -44.62 47.74 -24.01
N THR A 4 -43.45 47.97 -23.43
CA THR A 4 -42.16 47.45 -23.91
C THR A 4 -41.94 46.05 -23.34
N GLY A 5 -41.94 45.01 -24.20
CA GLY A 5 -41.61 43.64 -23.85
C GLY A 5 -40.11 43.46 -23.69
N LEU A 6 -39.69 43.01 -22.52
CA LEU A 6 -38.33 42.49 -22.27
C LEU A 6 -38.24 41.05 -22.78
N THR A 7 -37.41 40.82 -23.78
CA THR A 7 -37.00 39.51 -24.24
C THR A 7 -35.86 39.03 -23.36
N CYS A 8 -36.10 37.99 -22.55
CA CYS A 8 -35.05 37.26 -21.88
C CYS A 8 -34.24 36.43 -22.90
N ALA A 9 -33.01 36.83 -23.13
CA ALA A 9 -32.04 36.01 -23.87
C ALA A 9 -31.66 34.77 -23.02
N GLY A 10 -32.04 33.60 -23.49
CA GLY A 10 -31.67 32.32 -22.85
C GLY A 10 -30.16 32.06 -22.95
N LEU A 11 -29.51 31.96 -21.81
CA LEU A 11 -28.16 31.44 -21.73
C LEU A 11 -28.20 29.94 -22.07
N ALA A 12 -27.64 29.57 -23.20
CA ALA A 12 -27.40 28.19 -23.56
C ALA A 12 -26.39 27.58 -22.54
N PRO A 13 -26.63 26.38 -22.07
CA PRO A 13 -25.65 25.72 -21.20
C PRO A 13 -24.37 25.45 -22.00
N LEU A 14 -23.25 26.00 -21.54
CA LEU A 14 -21.93 25.64 -22.00
C LEU A 14 -21.71 24.14 -21.64
N GLY A 15 -21.96 23.25 -22.60
CA GLY A 15 -21.65 21.86 -22.50
C GLY A 15 -20.13 21.67 -22.44
N LEU A 16 -19.58 21.65 -21.24
CA LEU A 16 -18.25 21.12 -21.00
C LEU A 16 -18.31 19.60 -21.26
N GLU A 17 -18.12 19.20 -22.51
CA GLU A 17 -17.77 17.82 -22.82
C GLU A 17 -16.42 17.55 -22.18
N ALA A 18 -16.45 16.88 -21.01
CA ALA A 18 -15.26 16.32 -20.41
C ALA A 18 -14.66 15.34 -21.42
N LYS A 19 -13.58 15.73 -22.11
CA LYS A 19 -12.80 14.81 -22.93
C LYS A 19 -12.48 13.59 -22.08
N LYS A 20 -13.08 12.45 -22.39
CA LYS A 20 -12.71 11.15 -21.80
C LYS A 20 -11.22 10.96 -22.03
N ALA A 21 -10.41 11.15 -20.98
CA ALA A 21 -9.00 10.82 -21.04
C ALA A 21 -8.89 9.32 -21.34
N SER A 22 -8.39 8.97 -22.52
CA SER A 22 -8.15 7.57 -22.84
C SER A 22 -6.95 7.09 -22.04
N PHE A 23 -7.16 6.14 -21.12
CA PHE A 23 -6.08 5.46 -20.42
C PHE A 23 -5.24 4.67 -21.45
N ARG A 24 -3.96 5.04 -21.59
CA ARG A 24 -3.04 4.41 -22.56
C ARG A 24 -2.14 3.35 -21.94
N GLY A 25 -2.26 3.11 -20.63
CA GLY A 25 -1.46 2.13 -19.89
C GLY A 25 -2.12 0.75 -19.83
N LYS A 26 -1.37 -0.23 -19.34
CA LYS A 26 -1.88 -1.55 -18.95
C LYS A 26 -2.14 -1.58 -17.47
N ILE A 27 -3.35 -1.95 -17.05
CA ILE A 27 -3.66 -2.23 -15.65
C ILE A 27 -3.29 -3.67 -15.37
N LEU A 28 -2.33 -3.88 -14.46
CA LEU A 28 -1.95 -5.21 -14.00
C LEU A 28 -2.80 -5.61 -12.79
N LYS A 29 -3.28 -6.86 -12.79
CA LYS A 29 -4.12 -7.41 -11.73
C LYS A 29 -3.31 -8.35 -10.86
N SER A 30 -3.32 -8.13 -9.57
CA SER A 30 -2.68 -9.00 -8.60
C SER A 30 -3.64 -9.38 -7.48
N VAL A 31 -3.39 -10.52 -6.84
CA VAL A 31 -4.22 -11.02 -5.76
C VAL A 31 -3.36 -11.56 -4.62
N LYS A 32 -3.84 -11.43 -3.39
CA LYS A 32 -3.17 -11.96 -2.20
C LYS A 32 -3.05 -13.50 -2.27
N PHE A 33 -1.83 -13.98 -2.20
CA PHE A 33 -1.50 -15.41 -2.28
C PHE A 33 -1.03 -15.98 -0.94
N GLY A 34 -0.13 -15.31 -0.28
CA GLY A 34 0.44 -15.72 1.01
C GLY A 34 1.91 -16.10 0.94
N GLY A 35 2.40 -16.82 1.97
CA GLY A 35 3.82 -17.11 2.17
C GLY A 35 4.24 -18.55 1.87
N ARG A 36 3.34 -19.40 1.36
CA ARG A 36 3.64 -20.82 1.09
C ARG A 36 3.45 -21.15 -0.39
N PRO A 37 4.32 -21.97 -1.00
CA PRO A 37 4.18 -22.39 -2.39
C PRO A 37 2.92 -23.26 -2.56
N ASN A 38 2.19 -23.03 -3.65
CA ASN A 38 1.06 -23.85 -4.09
C ASN A 38 0.93 -23.68 -5.60
N ILE A 39 1.51 -24.61 -6.34
CA ILE A 39 1.58 -24.57 -7.81
C ILE A 39 0.19 -24.59 -8.44
N ASP A 40 -0.71 -25.46 -7.97
CA ASP A 40 -2.06 -25.57 -8.55
C ASP A 40 -2.86 -24.27 -8.38
N ARG A 41 -2.74 -23.63 -7.21
CA ARG A 41 -3.38 -22.34 -6.99
C ARG A 41 -2.76 -21.25 -7.87
N LEU A 42 -1.45 -21.23 -8.06
CA LEU A 42 -0.79 -20.28 -8.95
C LEU A 42 -1.24 -20.49 -10.42
N LYS A 43 -1.29 -21.72 -10.90
CA LYS A 43 -1.81 -22.04 -12.24
C LYS A 43 -3.24 -21.52 -12.41
N LYS A 44 -4.13 -21.84 -11.47
CA LYS A 44 -5.52 -21.36 -11.49
C LYS A 44 -5.62 -19.83 -11.51
N LEU A 45 -4.78 -19.11 -10.74
CA LEU A 45 -4.77 -17.65 -10.75
C LEU A 45 -4.30 -17.10 -12.10
N LYS A 46 -3.29 -17.72 -12.70
CA LYS A 46 -2.83 -17.36 -14.05
C LYS A 46 -3.91 -17.58 -15.11
N ASP A 47 -4.60 -18.72 -15.07
CA ASP A 47 -5.70 -19.05 -15.98
C ASP A 47 -6.89 -18.09 -15.84
N LEU A 48 -7.14 -17.58 -14.63
CA LEU A 48 -8.12 -16.51 -14.37
C LEU A 48 -7.67 -15.13 -14.85
N GLY A 49 -6.46 -15.01 -15.41
CA GLY A 49 -5.94 -13.78 -15.99
C GLY A 49 -5.36 -12.80 -14.98
N PHE A 50 -4.87 -13.26 -13.82
CA PHE A 50 -4.04 -12.44 -12.95
C PHE A 50 -2.63 -12.29 -13.54
N ASP A 51 -2.08 -11.08 -13.42
CA ASP A 51 -0.74 -10.73 -13.90
C ASP A 51 0.35 -10.95 -12.83
N GLY A 52 -0.05 -11.14 -11.55
CA GLY A 52 0.85 -11.38 -10.44
C GLY A 52 0.14 -11.76 -9.15
N VAL A 53 0.93 -12.01 -8.13
CA VAL A 53 0.45 -12.33 -6.78
C VAL A 53 1.13 -11.45 -5.73
N GLU A 54 0.52 -11.38 -4.56
CA GLU A 54 1.05 -10.67 -3.40
C GLU A 54 1.32 -11.64 -2.25
N GLY A 55 2.54 -11.55 -1.69
CA GLY A 55 2.98 -12.36 -0.60
C GLY A 55 2.46 -11.91 0.77
N SER A 56 2.83 -12.65 1.80
CA SER A 56 2.53 -12.31 3.20
C SER A 56 3.74 -12.68 4.07
N GLY A 57 4.51 -11.70 4.50
CA GLY A 57 5.76 -11.82 5.24
C GLY A 57 5.79 -10.96 6.51
N PRO A 58 6.75 -11.16 7.39
CA PRO A 58 7.80 -12.16 7.31
C PRO A 58 7.35 -13.59 7.61
N GLY A 59 8.18 -14.55 7.20
CA GLY A 59 7.97 -15.98 7.42
C GLY A 59 7.55 -16.74 6.17
N MET A 60 7.92 -16.24 4.99
CA MET A 60 7.65 -16.91 3.71
C MET A 60 8.62 -18.08 3.45
N GLN A 61 8.14 -19.11 2.77
CA GLN A 61 8.96 -20.22 2.29
C GLN A 61 9.66 -19.85 0.97
N ILE A 62 10.68 -19.01 1.06
CA ILE A 62 11.31 -18.30 -0.06
C ILE A 62 11.70 -19.22 -1.22
N ASP A 63 12.48 -20.29 -0.96
CA ASP A 63 12.98 -21.17 -2.03
C ASP A 63 11.87 -21.92 -2.76
N GLY A 64 10.89 -22.42 -1.99
CA GLY A 64 9.70 -23.05 -2.58
C GLY A 64 8.85 -22.10 -3.39
N LEU A 65 8.66 -20.86 -2.90
CA LEU A 65 7.94 -19.82 -3.62
C LEU A 65 8.65 -19.42 -4.92
N LYS A 66 9.97 -19.19 -4.89
CA LYS A 66 10.74 -18.85 -6.10
C LYS A 66 10.58 -19.91 -7.17
N LYS A 67 10.69 -21.21 -6.81
CA LYS A 67 10.50 -22.31 -7.75
C LYS A 67 9.09 -22.36 -8.33
N ALA A 68 8.06 -22.25 -7.48
CA ALA A 68 6.66 -22.31 -7.91
C ALA A 68 6.27 -21.11 -8.79
N LEU A 69 6.72 -19.89 -8.44
CA LEU A 69 6.46 -18.68 -9.22
C LEU A 69 7.13 -18.77 -10.61
N ALA A 70 8.38 -19.24 -10.66
CA ALA A 70 9.11 -19.42 -11.92
C ALA A 70 8.49 -20.51 -12.81
N GLU A 71 8.10 -21.66 -12.23
CA GLU A 71 7.43 -22.75 -12.96
C GLU A 71 6.12 -22.30 -13.64
N VAL A 72 5.32 -21.52 -12.89
CA VAL A 72 4.03 -21.04 -13.42
C VAL A 72 4.19 -19.78 -14.28
N GLY A 73 5.29 -19.03 -14.13
CA GLY A 73 5.47 -17.74 -14.79
C GLY A 73 4.47 -16.69 -14.30
N LEU A 74 4.20 -16.65 -12.98
CA LEU A 74 3.33 -15.66 -12.34
C LEU A 74 4.14 -14.95 -11.27
N PRO A 75 4.57 -13.68 -11.48
CA PRO A 75 5.47 -12.99 -10.56
C PRO A 75 4.79 -12.58 -9.25
N MET A 76 5.58 -12.45 -8.19
CA MET A 76 5.18 -11.79 -6.96
C MET A 76 5.58 -10.32 -7.04
N HIS A 77 4.60 -9.39 -6.97
CA HIS A 77 4.90 -7.96 -7.12
C HIS A 77 5.29 -7.29 -5.81
N GLY A 78 4.83 -7.81 -4.68
CA GLY A 78 5.10 -7.26 -3.34
C GLY A 78 4.63 -8.19 -2.23
N VAL A 79 4.83 -7.74 -1.00
CA VAL A 79 4.52 -8.50 0.22
C VAL A 79 3.72 -7.64 1.18
N VAL A 80 2.67 -8.19 1.78
CA VAL A 80 1.98 -7.57 2.91
C VAL A 80 2.75 -7.85 4.18
N TYR A 81 3.07 -6.82 4.97
CA TYR A 81 3.62 -7.00 6.31
C TYR A 81 2.55 -7.59 7.23
N ASN A 82 2.66 -8.87 7.56
CA ASN A 82 1.59 -9.64 8.19
C ASN A 82 1.44 -9.45 9.72
N LYS A 83 2.34 -8.68 10.35
CA LYS A 83 2.32 -8.45 11.81
C LYS A 83 1.77 -7.08 12.21
N HIS A 84 1.43 -6.20 11.27
CA HIS A 84 1.05 -4.81 11.53
C HIS A 84 -0.16 -4.66 12.47
N TRP A 85 -1.00 -5.68 12.63
CA TRP A 85 -2.13 -5.64 13.57
C TRP A 85 -1.74 -6.01 15.00
N LYS A 86 -0.78 -6.93 15.16
CA LYS A 86 -0.40 -7.48 16.48
C LYS A 86 0.83 -6.80 17.06
N VAL A 87 1.80 -6.48 16.21
CA VAL A 87 3.07 -5.85 16.59
C VAL A 87 3.16 -4.54 15.81
N ARG A 88 2.61 -3.46 16.41
CA ARG A 88 2.42 -2.20 15.68
C ARG A 88 3.60 -1.25 15.82
N LEU A 89 3.92 -0.51 14.74
CA LEU A 89 4.89 0.59 14.77
C LEU A 89 4.41 1.75 15.66
N SER A 90 3.10 1.86 15.92
CA SER A 90 2.48 2.86 16.77
C SER A 90 2.41 2.50 18.26
N SER A 91 2.84 1.29 18.64
CA SER A 91 2.71 0.79 20.03
C SER A 91 3.26 1.79 21.06
N PRO A 92 2.60 1.94 22.24
CA PRO A 92 3.15 2.72 23.34
C PRO A 92 4.47 2.14 23.88
N LYS A 93 4.67 0.83 23.73
CA LYS A 93 5.90 0.13 24.17
C LYS A 93 6.97 0.21 23.10
N GLU A 94 8.15 0.74 23.47
CA GLU A 94 9.27 0.88 22.54
C GLU A 94 9.76 -0.46 21.99
N GLU A 95 9.87 -1.49 22.84
CA GLU A 95 10.32 -2.83 22.42
C GLU A 95 9.38 -3.41 21.35
N THR A 96 8.06 -3.11 21.45
CA THR A 96 7.09 -3.54 20.44
C THR A 96 7.28 -2.79 19.12
N ARG A 97 7.55 -1.48 19.17
CA ARG A 97 7.85 -0.70 17.96
C ARG A 97 9.11 -1.19 17.27
N GLU A 98 10.15 -1.47 18.05
CA GLU A 98 11.41 -2.01 17.52
C GLU A 98 11.22 -3.42 16.93
N ALA A 99 10.50 -4.31 17.61
CA ALA A 99 10.17 -5.63 17.09
C ALA A 99 9.35 -5.55 15.79
N SER A 100 8.41 -4.57 15.70
CA SER A 100 7.65 -4.30 14.48
C SER A 100 8.56 -3.84 13.33
N ARG A 101 9.46 -2.89 13.61
CA ARG A 101 10.43 -2.42 12.61
C ARG A 101 11.32 -3.55 12.08
N LYS A 102 11.90 -4.36 12.96
CA LYS A 102 12.68 -5.55 12.57
C LYS A 102 11.88 -6.54 11.73
N GLY A 103 10.59 -6.72 12.08
CA GLY A 103 9.67 -7.53 11.29
C GLY A 103 9.38 -6.96 9.90
N LEU A 104 9.22 -5.65 9.79
CA LEU A 104 9.06 -4.95 8.50
C LEU A 104 10.32 -5.08 7.65
N GLU A 105 11.51 -4.88 8.21
CA GLU A 105 12.79 -5.08 7.53
C GLU A 105 12.96 -6.53 7.02
N ALA A 106 12.52 -7.53 7.81
CA ALA A 106 12.51 -8.92 7.38
C ALA A 106 11.56 -9.14 6.20
N ALA A 107 10.34 -8.58 6.23
CA ALA A 107 9.41 -8.63 5.11
C ALA A 107 9.96 -7.97 3.84
N MET A 108 10.71 -6.87 3.97
CA MET A 108 11.39 -6.21 2.84
C MET A 108 12.45 -7.12 2.20
N ARG A 109 13.27 -7.80 3.02
CA ARG A 109 14.27 -8.77 2.53
C ARG A 109 13.61 -9.96 1.85
N GLU A 110 12.53 -10.46 2.41
CA GLU A 110 11.73 -11.56 1.82
C GLU A 110 11.08 -11.13 0.50
N SER A 111 10.50 -9.92 0.44
CA SER A 111 9.94 -9.35 -0.80
C SER A 111 11.02 -9.31 -1.90
N LYS A 112 12.19 -8.76 -1.57
CA LYS A 112 13.33 -8.75 -2.50
C LYS A 112 13.73 -10.13 -2.97
N ALA A 113 13.79 -11.10 -2.06
CA ALA A 113 14.22 -12.47 -2.36
C ALA A 113 13.29 -13.19 -3.36
N VAL A 114 11.99 -12.88 -3.35
CA VAL A 114 11.00 -13.47 -4.28
C VAL A 114 10.73 -12.63 -5.53
N GLY A 115 11.49 -11.54 -5.73
CA GLY A 115 11.39 -10.66 -6.90
C GLY A 115 10.37 -9.52 -6.75
N GLY A 116 9.82 -9.31 -5.56
CA GLY A 116 8.93 -8.20 -5.27
C GLY A 116 9.64 -6.85 -5.25
N THR A 117 8.88 -5.78 -5.36
CA THR A 117 9.36 -4.39 -5.39
C THR A 117 8.84 -3.55 -4.23
N SER A 118 7.94 -4.10 -3.41
CA SER A 118 7.28 -3.35 -2.35
C SER A 118 6.90 -4.20 -1.15
N VAL A 119 6.68 -3.52 -0.01
CA VAL A 119 6.00 -4.07 1.16
C VAL A 119 4.86 -3.16 1.54
N LEU A 120 3.64 -3.70 1.60
CA LEU A 120 2.46 -3.00 2.09
C LEU A 120 2.46 -2.96 3.62
N LEU A 121 2.23 -1.76 4.17
CA LEU A 121 2.25 -1.48 5.60
C LEU A 121 1.00 -0.71 6.03
N VAL A 122 0.29 -1.21 7.04
CA VAL A 122 -0.63 -0.39 7.84
C VAL A 122 0.16 0.18 9.01
N PRO A 123 0.30 1.52 9.15
CA PRO A 123 1.23 2.14 10.10
C PRO A 123 0.90 1.88 11.57
N GLY A 124 -0.39 1.72 11.89
CA GLY A 124 -0.86 1.50 13.23
C GLY A 124 -2.37 1.51 13.35
N LYS A 125 -2.87 1.66 14.56
CA LYS A 125 -4.30 1.72 14.86
C LYS A 125 -4.54 2.76 15.95
N VAL A 126 -5.50 3.64 15.74
CA VAL A 126 -5.98 4.52 16.82
C VAL A 126 -6.83 3.68 17.78
N GLY A 127 -6.46 3.70 19.05
CA GLY A 127 -7.14 2.89 20.07
C GLY A 127 -6.79 3.29 21.49
N GLY A 128 -7.65 4.08 22.13
CA GLY A 128 -7.48 4.51 23.52
C GLY A 128 -6.50 5.68 23.70
N LYS A 129 -6.25 6.02 24.99
CA LYS A 129 -5.46 7.19 25.38
C LYS A 129 -3.98 7.11 25.02
N ASP A 130 -3.45 5.90 24.91
CA ASP A 130 -2.02 5.65 24.67
C ASP A 130 -1.69 5.38 23.20
N GLU A 131 -2.70 5.28 22.32
CA GLU A 131 -2.59 5.20 20.87
C GLU A 131 -3.60 6.16 20.19
N THR A 132 -3.43 7.46 20.45
CA THR A 132 -4.18 8.53 19.77
C THR A 132 -3.71 8.66 18.31
N HIS A 133 -4.41 9.46 17.50
CA HIS A 133 -3.98 9.78 16.13
C HIS A 133 -2.53 10.30 16.11
N ASP A 134 -2.18 11.25 16.98
CA ASP A 134 -0.85 11.85 17.03
C ASP A 134 0.23 10.85 17.49
N HIS A 135 -0.12 9.94 18.38
CA HIS A 135 0.78 8.85 18.77
C HIS A 135 1.05 7.88 17.61
N VAL A 136 0.02 7.51 16.86
CA VAL A 136 0.19 6.67 15.66
C VAL A 136 1.06 7.39 14.65
N TRP A 137 0.77 8.66 14.40
CA TRP A 137 1.50 9.53 13.46
C TRP A 137 2.99 9.58 13.79
N SER A 138 3.33 10.12 14.95
CA SER A 138 4.73 10.37 15.31
C SER A 138 5.56 9.10 15.46
N ARG A 139 5.01 8.08 16.15
CA ARG A 139 5.73 6.83 16.43
C ARG A 139 5.96 6.01 15.17
N SER A 140 4.96 5.92 14.27
CA SER A 140 5.13 5.14 13.04
C SER A 140 6.08 5.82 12.06
N ILE A 141 6.03 7.15 11.91
CA ILE A 141 6.98 7.91 11.09
C ILE A 141 8.41 7.67 11.57
N GLU A 142 8.65 7.76 12.87
CA GLU A 142 9.98 7.49 13.45
C GLU A 142 10.52 6.12 13.03
N GLN A 143 9.70 5.07 13.13
CA GLN A 143 10.12 3.71 12.80
C GLN A 143 10.25 3.50 11.28
N ILE A 144 9.37 4.09 10.48
CA ILE A 144 9.45 4.02 9.01
C ILE A 144 10.72 4.70 8.51
N ARG A 145 11.05 5.88 9.03
CA ARG A 145 12.30 6.59 8.67
C ARG A 145 13.55 5.75 8.95
N LYS A 146 13.56 4.94 10.01
CA LYS A 146 14.66 4.01 10.31
C LYS A 146 14.78 2.87 9.29
N CYS A 147 13.72 2.55 8.52
CA CYS A 147 13.74 1.56 7.45
C CYS A 147 14.22 2.12 6.10
N ILE A 148 14.23 3.44 5.89
CA ILE A 148 14.57 4.07 4.60
C ILE A 148 15.96 3.65 4.06
N PRO A 149 17.03 3.54 4.87
CA PRO A 149 18.30 3.05 4.38
C PRO A 149 18.21 1.66 3.73
N LEU A 150 17.43 0.76 4.34
CA LEU A 150 17.20 -0.58 3.81
C LEU A 150 16.32 -0.56 2.53
N CYS A 151 15.33 0.34 2.45
CA CYS A 151 14.56 0.56 1.23
C CYS A 151 15.47 0.87 0.04
N LYS A 152 16.42 1.80 0.23
CA LYS A 152 17.39 2.21 -0.79
C LYS A 152 18.33 1.05 -1.19
N GLU A 153 18.86 0.33 -0.21
CA GLU A 153 19.74 -0.82 -0.41
C GLU A 153 19.06 -1.90 -1.26
N LEU A 154 17.84 -2.28 -0.86
CA LEU A 154 17.10 -3.37 -1.50
C LEU A 154 16.32 -2.93 -2.75
N LYS A 155 16.14 -1.63 -2.98
CA LYS A 155 15.23 -1.06 -3.97
C LYS A 155 13.79 -1.56 -3.76
N ILE A 156 13.32 -1.51 -2.51
CA ILE A 156 11.99 -1.89 -2.08
C ILE A 156 11.25 -0.65 -1.58
N HIS A 157 10.03 -0.43 -2.04
CA HIS A 157 9.15 0.62 -1.52
C HIS A 157 8.33 0.12 -0.33
N ILE A 158 8.08 1.00 0.62
CA ILE A 158 7.03 0.81 1.62
C ILE A 158 5.78 1.49 1.08
N LEU A 159 4.71 0.71 0.89
CA LEU A 159 3.42 1.21 0.45
C LEU A 159 2.50 1.31 1.66
N ILE A 160 2.11 2.52 1.99
CA ILE A 160 1.23 2.77 3.15
C ILE A 160 -0.22 2.52 2.74
N GLU A 161 -0.93 1.78 3.57
CA GLU A 161 -2.34 1.51 3.40
C GLU A 161 -3.15 2.12 4.55
N THR A 162 -4.19 2.89 4.22
CA THR A 162 -5.23 3.27 5.18
C THR A 162 -6.37 2.26 5.12
N VAL A 163 -6.83 1.86 6.30
CA VAL A 163 -7.92 0.90 6.47
C VAL A 163 -8.84 1.35 7.62
N TRP A 164 -9.74 0.52 8.07
CA TRP A 164 -10.65 0.81 9.21
C TRP A 164 -9.92 0.78 10.57
N ASN A 165 -8.87 1.56 10.71
CA ASN A 165 -7.99 1.63 11.88
C ASN A 165 -8.09 2.96 12.66
N GLY A 166 -8.97 3.87 12.23
CA GLY A 166 -9.15 5.19 12.85
C GLY A 166 -8.01 6.18 12.56
N PHE A 167 -7.11 5.84 11.66
CA PHE A 167 -5.95 6.67 11.30
C PHE A 167 -6.07 7.21 9.88
N CYS A 168 -5.73 8.49 9.69
CA CYS A 168 -5.85 9.20 8.39
C CYS A 168 -7.23 9.02 7.72
N LEU A 169 -8.28 9.51 8.42
CA LEU A 169 -9.67 9.37 7.96
C LEU A 169 -10.02 10.28 6.78
N LYS A 170 -9.16 11.24 6.46
CA LYS A 170 -9.32 12.18 5.34
C LYS A 170 -8.15 12.03 4.37
N PRO A 171 -8.40 12.18 3.04
CA PRO A 171 -7.33 12.10 2.05
C PRO A 171 -6.17 13.07 2.31
N GLU A 172 -6.48 14.29 2.79
CA GLU A 172 -5.47 15.30 3.11
C GLU A 172 -4.54 14.83 4.23
N GLN A 173 -5.08 14.21 5.28
CA GLN A 173 -4.28 13.66 6.38
C GLN A 173 -3.34 12.56 5.88
N PHE A 174 -3.81 11.73 4.95
CA PHE A 174 -2.99 10.68 4.37
C PHE A 174 -1.84 11.24 3.52
N ARG A 175 -2.14 12.23 2.67
CA ARG A 175 -1.12 12.96 1.90
C ARG A 175 -0.09 13.60 2.83
N ASP A 176 -0.53 14.36 3.84
CA ASP A 176 0.34 15.07 4.77
C ASP A 176 1.23 14.10 5.57
N TYR A 177 0.70 12.90 5.89
CA TYR A 177 1.46 11.84 6.53
C TYR A 177 2.59 11.30 5.64
N ILE A 178 2.31 11.04 4.37
CA ILE A 178 3.32 10.59 3.41
C ILE A 178 4.36 11.69 3.17
N ASP A 179 3.91 12.94 2.98
CA ASP A 179 4.78 14.09 2.75
C ASP A 179 5.72 14.31 3.94
N GLU A 180 5.23 14.17 5.18
CA GLU A 180 6.08 14.30 6.37
C GLU A 180 7.13 13.19 6.49
N ILE A 181 6.89 11.98 6.01
CA ILE A 181 7.94 10.93 5.97
C ILE A 181 9.12 11.38 5.11
N ASP A 182 8.87 12.17 4.08
CA ASP A 182 9.86 12.81 3.19
C ASP A 182 10.83 11.80 2.56
N SER A 183 10.28 10.83 1.84
CA SER A 183 11.09 9.81 1.18
C SER A 183 10.42 9.26 -0.09
N PRO A 184 11.11 9.24 -1.24
CA PRO A 184 10.59 8.62 -2.46
C PRO A 184 10.41 7.11 -2.35
N TRP A 185 10.90 6.48 -1.28
CA TRP A 185 10.76 5.06 -1.00
C TRP A 185 9.49 4.71 -0.21
N VAL A 186 8.71 5.72 0.17
CA VAL A 186 7.46 5.56 0.92
C VAL A 186 6.34 6.25 0.14
N GLN A 187 5.28 5.51 -0.13
CA GLN A 187 4.14 5.95 -0.96
C GLN A 187 2.83 5.52 -0.34
#